data_62df4cec5e5f2f5f579f3abdb6ef7727
#
_entry.id   62df4cec5e5f2f5f579f3abdb6ef7727
#
_cell.length_a   1.000
_cell.length_b   1.000
_cell.length_c   1.000
_cell.angle_alpha   90.00
_cell.angle_beta   90.00
_cell.angle_gamma   90.00
#
_symmetry.space_group_name_H-M   'P 1'
#
loop_
_entity.id
_entity.type
_entity.pdbx_description
1 polymer ?
#
loop_
_entity_poly.entity_id
_entity_poly.type
_entity_poly.pdbx_seq_one_letter_code
_entity_poly.pdbx_strand_id
1 'polypeptide(L)'
;MKLIRTALVIALLPWTAYAAKPAVPTYTVGAGMKQLQIDVNPVPGATYYQLWFLANGNATWVKYMDTTDADPLFKVTVSAHLLDWFNARYRVAACNAEGCTSTVKFAVTEHMKETPGYLKTPAAAVAPFAYGQSPALSADGKTLAVIGGETIGTRQRSVRVNVYQKDDSGWRLTARLRPSAPVEAGTADQIDNYPSVPGTPRTLAISADGTTLVLGVPREFILTPNSGVGQGAVYVFRKSGSTWTEEQKIGPGTKDHNWLGAKVSVDATGQILMVWKWYPDTGGDYWYLDIYRHDASGWTRFKQLPETSRGYNIDNFALSGDGKVLVLSYYDNTIAVHTAPSFALTQTLTRITAIRRATGLGINFDGSVIATETSPHDAPAGATWQTNIMAFRRGSSGWVAEPAFTYLSKQPKLKVGFSDEFASSIAVSKDGKFIAVGDPLNRYVGSGALHTPVTSGDVQSGAVFVFERKPTSWELRSLIKPNVAYEGTRFGAQVAFGDNQRILAVGATGDASAARDIDGNQADTTAPDSGALWLY
;
A
#
# COMPACT_ATOMS: atom_id res chain seq x y z
N MET A 1 -91.13 26.23 41.79
CA MET A 1 -90.19 26.70 40.74
C MET A 1 -88.82 26.14 41.03
N LYS A 2 -88.39 25.09 40.36
CA LYS A 2 -87.04 24.48 40.50
C LYS A 2 -86.19 24.99 39.32
N LEU A 3 -85.14 25.72 39.64
CA LEU A 3 -84.12 26.13 38.67
C LEU A 3 -83.19 24.96 38.34
N ILE A 4 -83.22 24.51 37.13
CA ILE A 4 -82.29 23.54 36.57
C ILE A 4 -81.04 24.35 36.15
N ARG A 5 -79.91 24.10 36.81
CA ARG A 5 -78.58 24.59 36.36
C ARG A 5 -77.97 23.58 35.42
N THR A 6 -77.89 23.91 34.15
CA THR A 6 -77.18 23.17 33.11
C THR A 6 -75.70 23.44 33.26
N ALA A 7 -74.92 22.47 33.65
CA ALA A 7 -73.47 22.56 33.66
C ALA A 7 -72.93 22.27 32.23
N LEU A 8 -72.28 23.21 31.66
CA LEU A 8 -71.55 23.09 30.35
C LEU A 8 -70.23 22.36 30.62
N VAL A 9 -70.15 21.09 30.25
CA VAL A 9 -68.85 20.36 30.23
C VAL A 9 -68.11 20.69 28.98
N ILE A 10 -67.08 21.57 29.09
CA ILE A 10 -66.12 21.79 28.01
C ILE A 10 -65.16 20.61 28.02
N ALA A 11 -65.31 19.69 27.08
CA ALA A 11 -64.33 18.64 26.83
C ALA A 11 -63.07 19.29 26.23
N LEU A 12 -62.03 19.41 27.05
CA LEU A 12 -60.70 19.69 26.58
C LEU A 12 -60.21 18.49 25.75
N LEU A 13 -60.32 18.57 24.43
CA LEU A 13 -59.63 17.66 23.52
C LEU A 13 -58.11 17.79 23.78
N PRO A 14 -57.40 16.67 24.00
CA PRO A 14 -55.95 16.76 24.11
C PRO A 14 -55.41 17.33 22.80
N TRP A 15 -54.70 18.43 22.88
CA TRP A 15 -53.88 18.90 21.75
C TRP A 15 -52.87 17.79 21.47
N THR A 16 -53.11 17.00 20.44
CA THR A 16 -52.06 16.17 19.87
C THR A 16 -51.02 17.14 19.34
N ALA A 17 -49.92 17.28 20.07
CA ALA A 17 -48.78 18.00 19.57
C ALA A 17 -48.38 17.29 18.25
N TYR A 18 -48.59 17.96 17.11
CA TYR A 18 -48.08 17.49 15.84
C TYR A 18 -46.58 17.33 16.01
N ALA A 19 -46.08 16.14 15.78
CA ALA A 19 -44.66 15.90 15.84
C ALA A 19 -44.01 16.76 14.78
N ALA A 20 -43.19 17.72 15.18
CA ALA A 20 -42.45 18.58 14.25
C ALA A 20 -41.19 17.84 13.80
N LYS A 21 -40.64 18.23 12.65
CA LYS A 21 -39.29 17.79 12.27
C LYS A 21 -38.30 18.15 13.37
N PRO A 22 -37.26 17.31 13.61
CA PRO A 22 -36.23 17.60 14.59
C PRO A 22 -35.52 18.93 14.28
N ALA A 23 -34.93 19.54 15.31
CA ALA A 23 -34.05 20.69 15.12
C ALA A 23 -32.80 20.32 14.33
N VAL A 24 -32.08 21.34 13.81
CA VAL A 24 -30.77 21.13 13.15
C VAL A 24 -29.79 20.52 14.15
N PRO A 25 -29.15 19.37 13.85
CA PRO A 25 -28.18 18.77 14.74
C PRO A 25 -26.90 19.62 14.86
N THR A 26 -26.27 19.57 16.02
CA THR A 26 -24.89 20.02 16.22
C THR A 26 -23.96 18.82 16.24
N TYR A 27 -22.71 19.03 15.88
CA TYR A 27 -21.75 17.93 15.73
C TYR A 27 -20.32 18.42 16.05
N THR A 28 -19.44 17.45 16.32
CA THR A 28 -17.98 17.62 16.30
C THR A 28 -17.35 16.68 15.28
N VAL A 29 -16.17 17.03 14.77
CA VAL A 29 -15.40 16.19 13.85
C VAL A 29 -14.08 15.87 14.50
N GLY A 30 -13.75 14.59 14.55
CA GLY A 30 -12.45 14.07 14.96
C GLY A 30 -11.83 13.22 13.86
N ALA A 31 -10.57 12.87 14.03
CA ALA A 31 -9.82 11.99 13.16
C ALA A 31 -9.30 10.78 13.93
N GLY A 32 -9.22 9.65 13.25
CA GLY A 32 -8.51 8.45 13.67
C GLY A 32 -7.86 7.81 12.47
N MET A 33 -7.10 6.76 12.68
CA MET A 33 -6.38 6.07 11.64
C MET A 33 -7.31 5.62 10.49
N LYS A 34 -7.15 6.21 9.31
CA LYS A 34 -8.00 5.97 8.13
C LYS A 34 -9.48 6.28 8.35
N GLN A 35 -9.81 7.16 9.29
CA GLN A 35 -11.19 7.35 9.72
C GLN A 35 -11.45 8.80 10.12
N LEU A 36 -12.57 9.35 9.65
CA LEU A 36 -13.20 10.51 10.27
C LEU A 36 -14.25 10.02 11.27
N GLN A 37 -14.37 10.74 12.38
CA GLN A 37 -15.38 10.53 13.39
C GLN A 37 -16.26 11.78 13.46
N ILE A 38 -17.54 11.64 13.15
CA ILE A 38 -18.52 12.73 13.23
C ILE A 38 -19.47 12.37 14.36
N ASP A 39 -19.25 13.02 15.48
CA ASP A 39 -20.01 12.85 16.70
C ASP A 39 -21.15 13.87 16.72
N VAL A 40 -22.38 13.39 16.82
CA VAL A 40 -23.59 14.20 16.66
C VAL A 40 -24.31 14.30 18.00
N ASN A 41 -24.51 15.51 18.49
CA ASN A 41 -25.30 15.68 19.71
C ASN A 41 -26.75 15.21 19.50
N PRO A 42 -27.30 14.42 20.43
CA PRO A 42 -28.68 13.97 20.35
C PRO A 42 -29.68 15.12 20.21
N VAL A 43 -30.62 14.98 19.27
CA VAL A 43 -31.64 15.99 18.99
C VAL A 43 -33.00 15.52 19.51
N PRO A 44 -33.67 16.25 20.38
CA PRO A 44 -35.01 15.87 20.87
C PRO A 44 -35.99 15.65 19.72
N GLY A 45 -36.70 14.51 19.76
CA GLY A 45 -37.67 14.13 18.73
C GLY A 45 -37.08 13.53 17.46
N ALA A 46 -35.76 13.38 17.34
CA ALA A 46 -35.15 12.58 16.30
C ALA A 46 -35.28 11.07 16.63
N THR A 47 -35.55 10.27 15.61
CA THR A 47 -35.63 8.81 15.73
C THR A 47 -34.48 8.10 14.96
N TYR A 48 -33.81 8.83 14.08
CA TYR A 48 -32.62 8.38 13.38
C TYR A 48 -31.84 9.57 12.83
N TYR A 49 -30.58 9.32 12.42
CA TYR A 49 -29.67 10.30 11.85
C TYR A 49 -29.10 9.80 10.54
N GLN A 50 -28.80 10.73 9.64
CA GLN A 50 -28.19 10.45 8.34
C GLN A 50 -26.92 11.25 8.15
N LEU A 51 -25.90 10.59 7.61
CA LEU A 51 -24.70 11.25 7.10
C LEU A 51 -24.73 11.25 5.57
N TRP A 52 -24.54 12.42 5.00
CA TRP A 52 -24.48 12.65 3.56
C TRP A 52 -23.09 13.12 3.15
N PHE A 53 -22.66 12.63 2.01
CA PHE A 53 -21.34 12.85 1.43
C PHE A 53 -21.48 13.48 0.04
N LEU A 54 -20.62 14.48 -0.24
CA LEU A 54 -20.46 15.09 -1.54
C LEU A 54 -18.97 15.03 -1.91
N ALA A 55 -18.61 14.17 -2.83
CA ALA A 55 -17.24 14.07 -3.33
C ALA A 55 -16.81 15.38 -4.00
N ASN A 56 -15.52 15.68 -3.95
CA ASN A 56 -14.98 16.86 -4.62
C ASN A 56 -15.25 16.84 -6.11
N GLY A 57 -15.75 17.95 -6.64
CA GLY A 57 -16.10 18.09 -8.07
C GLY A 57 -17.46 17.51 -8.44
N ASN A 58 -18.18 16.83 -7.54
CA ASN A 58 -19.53 16.33 -7.79
C ASN A 58 -20.60 17.38 -7.42
N ALA A 59 -21.74 17.29 -8.10
CA ALA A 59 -22.91 18.10 -7.80
C ALA A 59 -23.97 17.36 -6.97
N THR A 60 -23.88 16.02 -6.91
CA THR A 60 -24.92 15.16 -6.31
C THR A 60 -24.49 14.65 -4.94
N TRP A 61 -25.35 14.88 -3.97
CA TRP A 61 -25.21 14.33 -2.61
C TRP A 61 -25.57 12.85 -2.60
N VAL A 62 -24.75 12.06 -1.92
CA VAL A 62 -24.99 10.64 -1.70
C VAL A 62 -25.22 10.42 -0.21
N LYS A 63 -26.28 9.70 0.15
CA LYS A 63 -26.44 9.23 1.52
C LYS A 63 -25.35 8.19 1.80
N TYR A 64 -24.48 8.49 2.75
CA TYR A 64 -23.34 7.63 3.06
C TYR A 64 -23.71 6.52 4.05
N MET A 65 -24.40 6.90 5.15
CA MET A 65 -24.91 5.97 6.15
C MET A 65 -26.03 6.60 6.98
N ASP A 66 -26.75 5.77 7.73
CA ASP A 66 -27.73 6.18 8.74
C ASP A 66 -27.53 5.37 10.03
N THR A 67 -28.04 5.89 11.13
CA THR A 67 -28.05 5.22 12.43
C THR A 67 -29.27 5.60 13.24
N THR A 68 -29.76 4.67 14.05
CA THR A 68 -30.82 4.88 15.04
C THR A 68 -30.28 5.01 16.46
N ASP A 69 -28.96 5.07 16.61
CA ASP A 69 -28.32 5.20 17.93
C ASP A 69 -28.77 6.49 18.63
N ALA A 70 -29.00 6.38 19.91
CA ALA A 70 -29.38 7.54 20.74
C ALA A 70 -28.23 8.53 20.91
N ASP A 71 -26.99 8.06 20.74
CA ASP A 71 -25.74 8.82 20.78
C ASP A 71 -24.98 8.59 19.46
N PRO A 72 -25.36 9.31 18.38
CA PRO A 72 -24.96 8.95 17.03
C PRO A 72 -23.51 9.36 16.71
N LEU A 73 -22.66 8.37 16.54
CA LEU A 73 -21.27 8.51 16.11
C LEU A 73 -21.08 7.89 14.71
N PHE A 74 -20.86 8.72 13.70
CA PHE A 74 -20.54 8.24 12.37
C PHE A 74 -19.04 8.03 12.21
N LYS A 75 -18.63 6.79 11.91
CA LYS A 75 -17.26 6.41 11.59
C LYS A 75 -17.10 6.22 10.09
N VAL A 76 -16.41 7.13 9.44
CA VAL A 76 -16.24 7.16 7.98
C VAL A 76 -14.84 6.72 7.62
N THR A 77 -14.68 5.57 6.98
CA THR A 77 -13.38 5.17 6.42
C THR A 77 -13.04 6.07 5.23
N VAL A 78 -11.88 6.71 5.26
CA VAL A 78 -11.47 7.71 4.28
C VAL A 78 -10.21 7.31 3.52
N SER A 79 -10.03 7.94 2.36
CA SER A 79 -8.87 7.80 1.48
C SER A 79 -8.23 9.17 1.26
N ALA A 80 -7.45 9.63 2.26
CA ALA A 80 -6.89 10.98 2.28
C ALA A 80 -5.99 11.30 1.08
N HIS A 81 -5.43 10.29 0.43
CA HIS A 81 -4.62 10.44 -0.80
C HIS A 81 -5.45 10.70 -2.06
N LEU A 82 -6.78 10.55 -2.01
CA LEU A 82 -7.68 10.81 -3.13
C LEU A 82 -8.37 12.16 -2.96
N LEU A 83 -8.27 13.01 -3.98
CA LEU A 83 -8.83 14.35 -3.98
C LEU A 83 -10.35 14.38 -3.72
N ASP A 84 -11.06 13.37 -4.19
CA ASP A 84 -12.51 13.25 -4.01
C ASP A 84 -12.90 13.16 -2.53
N TRP A 85 -12.05 12.54 -1.71
CA TRP A 85 -12.23 12.42 -0.27
C TRP A 85 -11.65 13.63 0.47
N PHE A 86 -10.45 14.07 0.10
CA PHE A 86 -9.73 15.13 0.79
C PHE A 86 -10.51 16.45 0.83
N ASN A 87 -11.13 16.84 -0.28
CA ASN A 87 -11.94 18.05 -0.42
C ASN A 87 -13.45 17.79 -0.38
N ALA A 88 -13.86 16.63 0.11
CA ALA A 88 -15.27 16.30 0.27
C ALA A 88 -16.02 17.27 1.18
N ARG A 89 -17.33 17.29 1.04
CA ARG A 89 -18.24 17.99 1.92
C ARG A 89 -19.21 17.00 2.55
N TYR A 90 -19.57 17.28 3.78
CA TYR A 90 -20.50 16.46 4.53
C TYR A 90 -21.66 17.30 5.04
N ARG A 91 -22.76 16.65 5.36
CA ARG A 91 -23.87 17.19 6.14
C ARG A 91 -24.49 16.08 6.98
N VAL A 92 -24.97 16.42 8.14
CA VAL A 92 -25.68 15.52 9.04
C VAL A 92 -27.15 15.95 9.09
N ALA A 93 -28.07 14.98 9.10
CA ALA A 93 -29.51 15.21 9.26
C ALA A 93 -30.03 14.47 10.48
N ALA A 94 -30.84 15.14 11.28
CA ALA A 94 -31.68 14.55 12.30
C ALA A 94 -33.08 14.34 11.73
N CYS A 95 -33.66 13.16 11.89
CA CYS A 95 -34.87 12.70 11.21
C CYS A 95 -35.89 12.08 12.16
N ASN A 96 -37.17 12.21 11.81
CA ASN A 96 -38.28 11.46 12.38
C ASN A 96 -39.36 11.18 11.31
N ALA A 97 -40.55 10.72 11.70
CA ALA A 97 -41.64 10.44 10.77
C ALA A 97 -42.09 11.66 9.94
N GLU A 98 -41.91 12.88 10.47
CA GLU A 98 -42.30 14.14 9.80
C GLU A 98 -41.21 14.65 8.82
N GLY A 99 -40.03 14.02 8.82
CA GLY A 99 -38.93 14.32 7.91
C GLY A 99 -37.62 14.64 8.60
N CYS A 100 -36.69 15.20 7.83
CA CYS A 100 -35.34 15.48 8.29
C CYS A 100 -35.03 16.98 8.27
N THR A 101 -34.17 17.40 9.21
CA THR A 101 -33.52 18.71 9.21
C THR A 101 -32.01 18.50 9.20
N SER A 102 -31.35 19.16 8.22
CA SER A 102 -29.91 18.97 7.99
C SER A 102 -29.09 20.17 8.41
N THR A 103 -27.83 19.93 8.79
CA THR A 103 -26.81 20.97 8.90
C THR A 103 -26.57 21.64 7.54
N VAL A 104 -25.93 22.80 7.53
CA VAL A 104 -25.23 23.30 6.35
C VAL A 104 -24.11 22.35 5.98
N LYS A 105 -23.65 22.40 4.72
CA LYS A 105 -22.47 21.60 4.30
C LYS A 105 -21.22 22.08 5.03
N PHE A 106 -20.38 21.13 5.46
CA PHE A 106 -19.10 21.43 6.13
C PHE A 106 -17.94 20.70 5.47
N ALA A 107 -16.77 21.28 5.57
CA ALA A 107 -15.50 20.72 5.11
C ALA A 107 -14.85 19.90 6.23
N VAL A 108 -14.04 18.92 5.84
CA VAL A 108 -13.25 18.09 6.77
C VAL A 108 -11.77 18.08 6.44
N THR A 109 -11.31 19.00 5.57
CA THR A 109 -9.94 19.03 5.04
C THR A 109 -8.87 19.03 6.13
N GLU A 110 -9.08 19.79 7.22
CA GLU A 110 -8.09 19.84 8.31
C GLU A 110 -8.03 18.50 9.06
N HIS A 111 -9.17 17.88 9.34
CA HIS A 111 -9.21 16.56 9.97
C HIS A 111 -8.69 15.44 9.03
N MET A 112 -8.84 15.60 7.71
CA MET A 112 -8.29 14.65 6.74
C MET A 112 -6.75 14.56 6.79
N LYS A 113 -6.07 15.62 7.19
CA LYS A 113 -4.61 15.62 7.38
C LYS A 113 -4.16 14.74 8.54
N GLU A 114 -5.05 14.49 9.48
CA GLU A 114 -4.79 13.70 10.69
C GLU A 114 -5.18 12.23 10.52
N THR A 115 -5.89 11.86 9.42
CA THR A 115 -6.37 10.50 9.19
C THR A 115 -5.33 9.50 8.67
N PRO A 116 -4.18 9.86 8.06
CA PRO A 116 -3.20 8.87 7.68
C PRO A 116 -2.67 8.12 8.89
N GLY A 117 -2.79 6.80 8.87
CA GLY A 117 -2.27 5.94 9.94
C GLY A 117 -0.75 5.84 9.87
N TYR A 118 -0.11 5.83 11.02
CA TYR A 118 1.34 5.68 11.16
C TYR A 118 1.65 4.43 11.97
N LEU A 119 2.42 3.51 11.38
CA LEU A 119 2.76 2.23 12.00
C LEU A 119 4.27 2.10 12.17
N LYS A 120 4.65 1.63 13.34
CA LYS A 120 6.02 1.30 13.72
C LYS A 120 6.12 -0.12 14.23
N THR A 121 7.35 -0.61 14.36
CA THR A 121 7.55 -1.92 14.98
C THR A 121 7.00 -1.94 16.41
N PRO A 122 6.27 -2.99 16.81
CA PRO A 122 5.75 -3.12 18.18
C PRO A 122 6.83 -3.34 19.23
N ALA A 123 8.00 -3.85 18.82
CA ALA A 123 9.16 -4.00 19.69
C ALA A 123 10.02 -2.73 19.68
N ALA A 124 10.97 -2.62 20.62
CA ALA A 124 11.99 -1.59 20.52
C ALA A 124 12.64 -1.65 19.14
N ALA A 125 12.73 -0.51 18.49
CA ALA A 125 13.40 -0.41 17.20
C ALA A 125 14.83 -0.93 17.33
N VAL A 126 15.17 -1.90 16.51
CA VAL A 126 16.51 -2.48 16.46
C VAL A 126 17.03 -2.16 15.06
N ALA A 127 17.91 -1.17 14.98
CA ALA A 127 18.60 -0.92 13.74
C ALA A 127 19.35 -2.19 13.29
N PRO A 128 19.36 -2.53 12.00
CA PRO A 128 18.86 -1.79 10.85
C PRO A 128 17.62 -2.41 10.19
N PHE A 129 16.62 -2.81 10.96
CA PHE A 129 15.39 -3.33 10.36
C PHE A 129 14.50 -2.16 9.93
N ALA A 130 14.59 -1.80 8.67
CA ALA A 130 13.73 -0.78 8.09
C ALA A 130 12.27 -1.25 8.04
N TYR A 131 11.51 -0.93 9.07
CA TYR A 131 10.06 -1.16 9.09
C TYR A 131 9.41 -0.47 7.90
N GLY A 132 8.41 -1.11 7.28
CA GLY A 132 7.78 -0.58 6.06
C GLY A 132 8.52 -0.92 4.76
N GLN A 133 9.58 -1.72 4.80
CA GLN A 133 10.35 -2.10 3.60
C GLN A 133 9.55 -2.93 2.59
N SER A 134 8.64 -3.78 3.02
CA SER A 134 7.83 -4.64 2.14
C SER A 134 6.41 -4.76 2.69
N PRO A 135 5.57 -3.73 2.57
CA PRO A 135 4.18 -3.84 2.98
C PRO A 135 3.42 -4.75 2.02
N ALA A 136 2.64 -5.67 2.56
CA ALA A 136 1.76 -6.55 1.79
C ALA A 136 0.32 -6.43 2.29
N LEU A 137 -0.60 -6.07 1.40
CA LEU A 137 -2.02 -5.86 1.68
C LEU A 137 -2.85 -6.92 0.96
N SER A 138 -3.84 -7.50 1.67
CA SER A 138 -4.88 -8.31 1.03
C SER A 138 -5.74 -7.46 0.09
N ALA A 139 -6.41 -8.10 -0.87
CA ALA A 139 -7.16 -7.37 -1.89
C ALA A 139 -8.39 -6.62 -1.34
N ASP A 140 -8.92 -7.05 -0.22
CA ASP A 140 -10.00 -6.36 0.50
C ASP A 140 -9.49 -5.25 1.43
N GLY A 141 -8.16 -5.08 1.54
CA GLY A 141 -7.53 -4.09 2.39
C GLY A 141 -7.72 -4.33 3.90
N LYS A 142 -8.12 -5.53 4.33
CA LYS A 142 -8.37 -5.82 5.75
C LYS A 142 -7.21 -6.49 6.46
N THR A 143 -6.26 -7.07 5.72
CA THR A 143 -5.06 -7.68 6.28
C THR A 143 -3.82 -6.97 5.73
N LEU A 144 -2.98 -6.50 6.62
CA LEU A 144 -1.70 -5.88 6.32
C LEU A 144 -0.60 -6.67 7.00
N ALA A 145 0.42 -7.06 6.25
CA ALA A 145 1.63 -7.66 6.77
C ALA A 145 2.83 -6.75 6.53
N VAL A 146 3.69 -6.61 7.53
CA VAL A 146 4.88 -5.74 7.49
C VAL A 146 6.06 -6.46 8.12
N ILE A 147 7.20 -6.40 7.45
CA ILE A 147 8.45 -6.91 8.02
C ILE A 147 8.91 -6.00 9.16
N GLY A 148 9.36 -6.62 10.23
CA GLY A 148 10.03 -5.97 11.34
C GLY A 148 11.16 -6.83 11.87
N GLY A 149 11.96 -6.28 12.76
CA GLY A 149 13.04 -6.98 13.43
C GLY A 149 12.77 -7.18 14.91
N GLU A 150 13.45 -8.14 15.49
CA GLU A 150 13.47 -8.36 16.92
C GLU A 150 14.88 -8.79 17.36
N THR A 151 15.34 -8.26 18.49
CA THR A 151 16.57 -8.74 19.12
C THR A 151 16.26 -9.95 19.98
N ILE A 152 16.97 -11.06 19.75
CA ILE A 152 16.90 -12.26 20.56
C ILE A 152 18.19 -12.34 21.38
N GLY A 153 18.06 -12.29 22.71
CA GLY A 153 19.23 -12.25 23.60
C GLY A 153 20.02 -10.95 23.45
N THR A 154 21.32 -11.00 23.63
CA THR A 154 22.18 -9.80 23.66
C THR A 154 22.76 -9.39 22.30
N ARG A 155 22.67 -10.25 21.27
CA ARG A 155 23.35 -10.01 19.97
C ARG A 155 22.63 -10.58 18.74
N GLN A 156 21.53 -11.31 18.90
CA GLN A 156 20.85 -11.93 17.77
C GLN A 156 19.70 -11.07 17.26
N ARG A 157 19.66 -10.85 15.96
CA ARG A 157 18.55 -10.19 15.27
C ARG A 157 17.75 -11.24 14.50
N SER A 158 16.44 -11.20 14.57
CA SER A 158 15.56 -12.11 13.85
C SER A 158 14.48 -11.33 13.12
N VAL A 159 14.17 -11.76 11.92
CA VAL A 159 13.03 -11.24 11.16
C VAL A 159 11.73 -11.62 11.85
N ARG A 160 10.79 -10.70 11.82
CA ARG A 160 9.38 -10.89 12.20
C ARG A 160 8.47 -10.39 11.11
N VAL A 161 7.34 -11.01 10.96
CA VAL A 161 6.24 -10.42 10.19
C VAL A 161 5.15 -10.02 11.15
N ASN A 162 4.87 -8.74 11.23
CA ASN A 162 3.77 -8.19 12.00
C ASN A 162 2.54 -8.19 11.11
N VAL A 163 1.46 -8.85 11.56
CA VAL A 163 0.22 -8.95 10.82
C VAL A 163 -0.85 -8.15 11.54
N TYR A 164 -1.39 -7.16 10.84
CA TYR A 164 -2.46 -6.31 11.32
C TYR A 164 -3.77 -6.69 10.62
N GLN A 165 -4.86 -6.60 11.34
CA GLN A 165 -6.20 -6.75 10.79
C GLN A 165 -7.04 -5.53 11.09
N LYS A 166 -7.87 -5.16 10.12
CA LYS A 166 -8.85 -4.10 10.22
C LYS A 166 -10.22 -4.69 10.49
N ASP A 167 -10.87 -4.22 11.54
CA ASP A 167 -12.27 -4.45 11.85
C ASP A 167 -13.01 -3.11 12.07
N ASP A 168 -14.21 -3.15 12.62
CA ASP A 168 -15.02 -1.95 12.87
C ASP A 168 -14.41 -1.03 13.94
N SER A 169 -13.52 -1.56 14.79
CA SER A 169 -12.78 -0.79 15.78
C SER A 169 -11.50 -0.15 15.23
N GLY A 170 -11.09 -0.51 14.02
CA GLY A 170 -9.88 -0.01 13.36
C GLY A 170 -8.83 -1.08 13.11
N TRP A 171 -7.58 -0.65 12.94
CA TRP A 171 -6.45 -1.54 12.73
C TRP A 171 -5.86 -2.02 14.06
N ARG A 172 -5.55 -3.30 14.16
CA ARG A 172 -4.89 -3.90 15.32
C ARG A 172 -3.88 -4.97 14.93
N LEU A 173 -2.81 -5.08 15.68
CA LEU A 173 -1.85 -6.17 15.56
C LEU A 173 -2.50 -7.49 16.02
N THR A 174 -2.52 -8.51 15.15
CA THR A 174 -3.16 -9.80 15.44
C THR A 174 -2.19 -10.96 15.50
N ALA A 175 -1.01 -10.84 14.84
CA ALA A 175 0.01 -11.87 14.90
C ALA A 175 1.40 -11.28 14.69
N ARG A 176 2.40 -11.94 15.28
CA ARG A 176 3.83 -11.70 15.06
C ARG A 176 4.47 -13.03 14.66
N LEU A 177 4.67 -13.22 13.36
CA LEU A 177 5.14 -14.49 12.82
C LEU A 177 6.68 -14.55 12.87
N ARG A 178 7.19 -15.72 13.19
CA ARG A 178 8.60 -16.02 13.23
C ARG A 178 8.88 -17.23 12.35
N PRO A 179 9.89 -17.17 11.46
CA PRO A 179 10.40 -18.36 10.77
C PRO A 179 10.86 -19.43 11.76
N SER A 180 10.61 -20.69 11.45
CA SER A 180 10.95 -21.85 12.32
C SER A 180 12.44 -22.03 12.52
N ALA A 181 13.24 -21.73 11.50
CA ALA A 181 14.69 -21.71 11.61
C ALA A 181 15.17 -20.25 11.78
N PRO A 182 15.33 -19.77 13.00
CA PRO A 182 15.95 -18.47 13.21
C PRO A 182 17.39 -18.55 12.71
N VAL A 183 17.84 -17.48 12.09
CA VAL A 183 19.24 -17.33 11.72
C VAL A 183 20.08 -17.49 12.99
N GLU A 184 21.02 -18.44 12.99
CA GLU A 184 21.85 -18.72 14.16
C GLU A 184 22.79 -17.56 14.50
N ALA A 185 23.16 -17.53 15.78
CA ALA A 185 24.03 -16.53 16.38
C ALA A 185 25.38 -16.41 15.65
N GLY A 186 25.72 -15.22 15.25
CA GLY A 186 27.08 -14.89 14.82
C GLY A 186 27.20 -13.95 13.62
N THR A 187 26.17 -13.77 12.86
CA THR A 187 26.21 -12.92 11.66
C THR A 187 25.10 -11.88 11.72
N ALA A 188 25.45 -10.73 12.27
CA ALA A 188 24.54 -9.60 12.53
C ALA A 188 23.91 -8.99 11.26
N ASP A 189 24.31 -9.43 10.06
CA ASP A 189 24.10 -8.68 8.83
C ASP A 189 23.17 -9.35 7.82
N GLN A 190 22.35 -10.32 8.23
CA GLN A 190 21.78 -11.28 7.29
C GLN A 190 20.42 -10.95 6.70
N ILE A 191 19.72 -9.98 7.24
CA ILE A 191 18.51 -9.42 6.62
C ILE A 191 18.79 -8.01 6.14
N ASP A 192 19.90 -7.47 6.62
CA ASP A 192 20.31 -6.12 6.42
C ASP A 192 21.06 -5.92 5.13
N ASN A 193 20.76 -4.81 4.55
CA ASN A 193 21.50 -4.18 3.48
C ASN A 193 21.62 -5.04 2.23
N TYR A 194 20.57 -5.00 1.49
CA TYR A 194 20.70 -4.96 0.06
C TYR A 194 20.79 -3.50 -0.40
N PRO A 195 21.91 -2.80 -0.17
CA PRO A 195 22.01 -1.39 -0.56
C PRO A 195 22.27 -1.20 -2.05
N SER A 196 22.43 -2.27 -2.81
CA SER A 196 22.96 -2.16 -4.16
C SER A 196 22.08 -2.67 -5.29
N VAL A 197 20.84 -3.11 -5.00
CA VAL A 197 19.86 -3.31 -6.07
C VAL A 197 18.85 -2.17 -5.98
N PRO A 198 18.96 -1.17 -6.84
CA PRO A 198 17.90 -0.18 -6.99
C PRO A 198 16.59 -0.91 -7.29
N GLY A 199 15.51 -0.54 -6.61
CA GLY A 199 14.25 -1.27 -6.69
C GLY A 199 14.15 -2.41 -5.68
N THR A 200 14.20 -2.04 -4.41
CA THR A 200 14.20 -2.93 -3.26
C THR A 200 13.32 -4.17 -3.44
N PRO A 201 13.86 -5.37 -3.22
CA PRO A 201 13.12 -6.61 -3.36
C PRO A 201 11.91 -6.60 -2.44
N ARG A 202 10.74 -6.93 -2.96
CA ARG A 202 9.55 -7.20 -2.16
C ARG A 202 9.67 -8.60 -1.58
N THR A 203 10.26 -8.70 -0.41
CA THR A 203 10.49 -9.99 0.26
C THR A 203 9.26 -10.50 1.02
N LEU A 204 8.15 -9.79 0.98
CA LEU A 204 6.89 -10.16 1.61
C LEU A 204 5.74 -10.05 0.62
N ALA A 205 4.89 -11.07 0.59
CA ALA A 205 3.65 -11.09 -0.19
C ALA A 205 2.52 -11.76 0.59
N ILE A 206 1.29 -11.34 0.32
CA ILE A 206 0.08 -11.95 0.88
C ILE A 206 -0.92 -12.22 -0.24
N SER A 207 -1.65 -13.35 -0.16
CA SER A 207 -2.72 -13.67 -1.11
C SER A 207 -3.88 -12.67 -1.01
N ALA A 208 -4.68 -12.57 -2.06
CA ALA A 208 -5.78 -11.61 -2.11
C ALA A 208 -6.82 -11.83 -1.00
N ASP A 209 -7.04 -13.08 -0.60
CA ASP A 209 -7.94 -13.46 0.49
C ASP A 209 -7.33 -13.25 1.90
N GLY A 210 -6.05 -12.86 1.96
CA GLY A 210 -5.35 -12.62 3.23
C GLY A 210 -5.05 -13.88 4.04
N THR A 211 -5.03 -15.08 3.41
CA THR A 211 -4.84 -16.35 4.12
C THR A 211 -3.49 -17.02 3.91
N THR A 212 -2.75 -16.65 2.85
CA THR A 212 -1.40 -17.13 2.57
C THR A 212 -0.42 -15.98 2.61
N LEU A 213 0.61 -16.09 3.45
CA LEU A 213 1.68 -15.10 3.55
C LEU A 213 3.01 -15.76 3.21
N VAL A 214 3.80 -15.09 2.39
CA VAL A 214 5.10 -15.57 1.92
C VAL A 214 6.17 -14.59 2.32
N LEU A 215 7.20 -15.07 3.01
CA LEU A 215 8.37 -14.30 3.44
C LEU A 215 9.63 -14.85 2.77
N GLY A 216 10.31 -14.03 2.00
CA GLY A 216 11.67 -14.29 1.51
C GLY A 216 12.72 -13.81 2.52
N VAL A 217 13.73 -14.63 2.74
CA VAL A 217 14.89 -14.33 3.58
C VAL A 217 16.15 -14.60 2.75
N PRO A 218 16.54 -13.69 1.83
CA PRO A 218 17.53 -14.00 0.78
C PRO A 218 18.96 -14.22 1.29
N ARG A 219 19.25 -13.80 2.50
CA ARG A 219 20.57 -14.01 3.12
C ARG A 219 20.56 -15.01 4.26
N GLU A 220 19.55 -15.86 4.34
CA GLU A 220 19.57 -16.93 5.33
C GLU A 220 20.74 -17.87 5.08
N PHE A 221 21.52 -18.11 6.13
CA PHE A 221 22.60 -19.09 6.08
C PHE A 221 22.04 -20.48 6.38
N ILE A 222 22.17 -21.37 5.41
CA ILE A 222 22.07 -22.79 5.67
C ILE A 222 23.51 -23.23 5.99
N LEU A 223 23.72 -23.72 7.21
CA LEU A 223 25.04 -24.10 7.71
C LEU A 223 25.73 -25.11 6.79
N THR A 224 26.52 -24.59 5.86
CA THR A 224 27.62 -25.34 5.26
C THR A 224 28.90 -24.65 5.68
N PRO A 225 29.88 -25.35 6.26
CA PRO A 225 31.01 -24.76 6.97
C PRO A 225 31.93 -23.86 6.16
N ASN A 226 31.74 -23.70 4.86
CA ASN A 226 32.71 -23.03 3.96
C ASN A 226 32.15 -21.95 3.02
N SER A 227 30.88 -21.56 3.14
CA SER A 227 30.36 -20.52 2.26
C SER A 227 30.04 -19.24 3.04
N GLY A 228 30.86 -18.23 2.91
CA GLY A 228 30.62 -16.91 3.53
C GLY A 228 29.46 -16.11 2.93
N VAL A 229 28.54 -16.73 2.17
CA VAL A 229 27.41 -16.06 1.49
C VAL A 229 26.10 -16.78 1.82
N GLY A 230 25.09 -16.03 2.25
CA GLY A 230 23.75 -16.55 2.51
C GLY A 230 23.12 -17.18 1.27
N GLN A 231 22.44 -18.28 1.44
CA GLN A 231 21.82 -19.05 0.36
C GLN A 231 20.36 -18.66 0.15
N GLY A 232 19.73 -18.08 1.16
CA GLY A 232 18.35 -17.66 1.18
C GLY A 232 17.34 -18.79 1.40
N ALA A 233 16.17 -18.40 1.86
CA ALA A 233 15.01 -19.27 2.00
C ALA A 233 13.71 -18.51 1.79
N VAL A 234 12.62 -19.25 1.58
CA VAL A 234 11.26 -18.71 1.55
C VAL A 234 10.41 -19.47 2.55
N TYR A 235 9.68 -18.74 3.37
CA TYR A 235 8.76 -19.27 4.35
C TYR A 235 7.33 -18.99 3.94
N VAL A 236 6.48 -20.00 3.95
CA VAL A 236 5.06 -19.86 3.66
C VAL A 236 4.27 -20.09 4.93
N PHE A 237 3.39 -19.15 5.25
CA PHE A 237 2.47 -19.23 6.36
C PHE A 237 1.03 -19.31 5.87
N ARG A 238 0.24 -20.17 6.50
CA ARG A 238 -1.19 -20.31 6.25
C ARG A 238 -1.99 -19.87 7.47
N LYS A 239 -3.10 -19.19 7.19
CA LYS A 239 -4.07 -18.79 8.21
C LYS A 239 -5.22 -19.78 8.26
N SER A 240 -5.54 -20.26 9.46
CA SER A 240 -6.73 -21.05 9.74
C SER A 240 -7.47 -20.41 10.92
N GLY A 241 -8.68 -19.92 10.68
CA GLY A 241 -9.39 -19.09 11.64
C GLY A 241 -8.58 -17.83 12.00
N SER A 242 -8.22 -17.69 13.28
CA SER A 242 -7.37 -16.58 13.76
C SER A 242 -5.88 -16.92 13.84
N THR A 243 -5.50 -18.16 13.60
CA THR A 243 -4.14 -18.68 13.81
C THR A 243 -3.37 -18.76 12.51
N TRP A 244 -2.11 -18.30 12.56
CA TRP A 244 -1.14 -18.47 11.48
C TRP A 244 -0.17 -19.58 11.84
N THR A 245 0.08 -20.49 10.89
CA THR A 245 1.07 -21.56 11.02
C THR A 245 2.04 -21.53 9.86
N GLU A 246 3.31 -21.80 10.10
CA GLU A 246 4.27 -22.04 9.03
C GLU A 246 3.91 -23.37 8.37
N GLU A 247 3.58 -23.30 7.09
CA GLU A 247 3.20 -24.48 6.28
C GLU A 247 4.43 -25.16 5.71
N GLN A 248 5.36 -24.33 5.16
CA GLN A 248 6.55 -24.89 4.49
C GLN A 248 7.69 -23.88 4.49
N LYS A 249 8.90 -24.40 4.64
CA LYS A 249 10.15 -23.73 4.31
C LYS A 249 10.66 -24.26 2.96
N ILE A 250 10.89 -23.37 2.01
CA ILE A 250 11.49 -23.65 0.71
C ILE A 250 12.95 -23.22 0.79
N GLY A 251 13.86 -24.18 0.74
CA GLY A 251 15.29 -23.93 0.75
C GLY A 251 15.91 -23.88 -0.65
N PRO A 252 17.18 -23.46 -0.78
CA PRO A 252 17.86 -23.27 -2.07
C PRO A 252 18.25 -24.55 -2.79
N GLY A 253 18.07 -25.73 -2.19
CA GLY A 253 18.61 -26.98 -2.69
C GLY A 253 20.09 -27.20 -2.30
N THR A 254 20.77 -28.19 -2.86
CA THR A 254 22.02 -28.71 -2.29
C THR A 254 23.31 -27.99 -2.75
N LYS A 255 23.28 -27.00 -3.60
CA LYS A 255 24.55 -26.58 -4.24
C LYS A 255 24.86 -25.09 -4.36
N ASP A 256 23.93 -24.14 -4.13
CA ASP A 256 24.16 -22.82 -4.73
C ASP A 256 23.96 -21.64 -3.79
N HIS A 257 24.85 -20.64 -3.90
CA HIS A 257 24.75 -19.31 -3.30
C HIS A 257 23.69 -18.49 -4.05
N ASN A 258 22.40 -18.59 -3.66
CA ASN A 258 21.33 -18.22 -4.59
C ASN A 258 20.44 -17.07 -4.17
N TRP A 259 20.65 -16.41 -3.07
CA TRP A 259 19.74 -15.38 -2.53
C TRP A 259 18.25 -15.68 -2.81
N LEU A 260 17.86 -16.92 -2.56
CA LEU A 260 16.49 -17.36 -2.77
C LEU A 260 15.53 -16.54 -1.90
N GLY A 261 14.48 -15.99 -2.53
CA GLY A 261 13.53 -15.13 -1.84
C GLY A 261 13.88 -13.64 -1.88
N ALA A 262 14.82 -13.22 -2.75
CA ALA A 262 15.13 -11.81 -2.95
C ALA A 262 13.89 -10.99 -3.32
N LYS A 263 12.94 -11.58 -4.06
CA LYS A 263 11.60 -11.04 -4.27
C LYS A 263 10.61 -12.20 -4.33
N VAL A 264 9.44 -12.01 -3.75
CA VAL A 264 8.35 -13.00 -3.77
C VAL A 264 7.04 -12.35 -4.21
N SER A 265 6.16 -13.14 -4.79
CA SER A 265 4.78 -12.78 -5.09
C SER A 265 3.90 -14.01 -5.04
N VAL A 266 2.68 -13.88 -4.56
CA VAL A 266 1.70 -14.95 -4.49
C VAL A 266 0.39 -14.51 -5.15
N ASP A 267 -0.30 -15.43 -5.83
CA ASP A 267 -1.57 -15.16 -6.47
C ASP A 267 -2.73 -14.98 -5.47
N ALA A 268 -3.89 -14.57 -5.98
CA ALA A 268 -5.08 -14.32 -5.18
C ALA A 268 -5.50 -15.48 -4.29
N THR A 269 -5.30 -16.70 -4.76
CA THR A 269 -5.75 -17.95 -4.11
C THR A 269 -4.70 -18.59 -3.21
N GLY A 270 -3.48 -18.04 -3.20
CA GLY A 270 -2.36 -18.65 -2.50
C GLY A 270 -1.95 -20.02 -3.04
N GLN A 271 -2.07 -20.23 -4.38
CA GLN A 271 -1.75 -21.48 -5.04
C GLN A 271 -0.56 -21.38 -6.01
N ILE A 272 -0.19 -20.16 -6.41
CA ILE A 272 0.94 -19.88 -7.30
C ILE A 272 1.88 -18.93 -6.58
N LEU A 273 3.14 -19.31 -6.46
CA LEU A 273 4.18 -18.54 -5.81
C LEU A 273 5.32 -18.29 -6.80
N MET A 274 5.73 -17.04 -6.91
CA MET A 274 6.90 -16.59 -7.65
C MET A 274 8.03 -16.27 -6.68
N VAL A 275 9.21 -16.82 -6.94
CA VAL A 275 10.40 -16.62 -6.10
C VAL A 275 11.59 -16.21 -6.96
N TRP A 276 12.10 -15.03 -6.72
CA TRP A 276 13.28 -14.54 -7.38
C TRP A 276 14.55 -15.01 -6.66
N LYS A 277 15.55 -15.45 -7.43
CA LYS A 277 16.84 -15.87 -6.93
C LYS A 277 17.97 -15.36 -7.81
N TRP A 278 19.10 -15.08 -7.20
CA TRP A 278 20.32 -14.71 -7.89
C TRP A 278 21.29 -15.89 -7.91
N TYR A 279 21.98 -16.07 -9.01
CA TYR A 279 22.96 -17.12 -9.20
C TYR A 279 24.28 -16.53 -9.68
N PRO A 280 25.35 -16.54 -8.87
CA PRO A 280 26.68 -16.18 -9.35
C PRO A 280 27.26 -17.32 -10.17
N ASP A 281 27.60 -17.07 -11.41
CA ASP A 281 28.35 -17.99 -12.27
C ASP A 281 29.64 -17.32 -12.73
N THR A 282 30.63 -18.13 -13.15
CA THR A 282 31.93 -17.67 -13.67
C THR A 282 31.81 -16.74 -14.89
N GLY A 283 30.64 -16.63 -15.49
CA GLY A 283 30.32 -15.78 -16.63
C GLY A 283 29.51 -14.51 -16.33
N GLY A 284 29.11 -14.27 -15.08
CA GLY A 284 28.31 -13.10 -14.68
C GLY A 284 27.24 -13.39 -13.62
N ASP A 285 26.52 -12.35 -13.25
CA ASP A 285 25.42 -12.39 -12.31
C ASP A 285 24.12 -12.71 -13.05
N TYR A 286 23.48 -13.81 -12.71
CA TYR A 286 22.23 -14.25 -13.35
C TYR A 286 21.07 -14.24 -12.36
N TRP A 287 19.95 -13.68 -12.79
CA TRP A 287 18.71 -13.70 -12.05
C TRP A 287 17.73 -14.71 -12.66
N TYR A 288 17.12 -15.53 -11.81
CA TYR A 288 16.11 -16.50 -12.20
C TYR A 288 14.84 -16.30 -11.39
N LEU A 289 13.72 -16.64 -11.99
CA LEU A 289 12.42 -16.71 -11.37
C LEU A 289 11.94 -18.14 -11.30
N ASP A 290 11.85 -18.70 -10.12
CA ASP A 290 11.22 -19.98 -9.87
C ASP A 290 9.71 -19.80 -9.66
N ILE A 291 8.90 -20.62 -10.28
CA ILE A 291 7.45 -20.66 -10.17
C ILE A 291 7.09 -21.94 -9.44
N TYR A 292 6.40 -21.78 -8.32
CA TYR A 292 5.92 -22.89 -7.51
C TYR A 292 4.40 -22.99 -7.61
N ARG A 293 3.90 -24.20 -7.47
CA ARG A 293 2.48 -24.52 -7.29
C ARG A 293 2.27 -25.23 -5.99
N HIS A 294 1.13 -24.95 -5.37
CA HIS A 294 0.67 -25.66 -4.20
C HIS A 294 -0.24 -26.80 -4.63
N ASP A 295 0.06 -28.00 -4.14
CA ASP A 295 -0.75 -29.22 -4.33
C ASP A 295 -0.85 -30.02 -3.02
N ALA A 296 -1.35 -31.24 -3.08
CA ALA A 296 -1.48 -32.11 -1.90
C ALA A 296 -0.14 -32.43 -1.22
N SER A 297 0.99 -32.28 -1.92
CA SER A 297 2.34 -32.49 -1.40
C SER A 297 2.99 -31.21 -0.85
N GLY A 298 2.29 -30.08 -0.92
CA GLY A 298 2.78 -28.75 -0.56
C GLY A 298 3.25 -27.95 -1.77
N TRP A 299 4.22 -27.07 -1.55
CA TRP A 299 4.77 -26.21 -2.59
C TRP A 299 5.85 -26.93 -3.40
N THR A 300 5.59 -27.15 -4.68
CA THR A 300 6.52 -27.79 -5.61
C THR A 300 6.92 -26.84 -6.73
N ARG A 301 8.23 -26.84 -7.10
CA ARG A 301 8.69 -26.01 -8.22
C ARG A 301 8.15 -26.57 -9.53
N PHE A 302 7.35 -25.77 -10.21
CA PHE A 302 6.73 -26.11 -11.49
C PHE A 302 7.59 -25.70 -12.68
N LYS A 303 8.20 -24.51 -12.61
CA LYS A 303 8.94 -23.91 -13.73
C LYS A 303 10.03 -22.97 -13.22
N GLN A 304 11.05 -22.76 -14.05
CA GLN A 304 12.06 -21.70 -13.87
C GLN A 304 12.13 -20.86 -15.14
N LEU A 305 12.24 -19.54 -14.99
CA LEU A 305 12.46 -18.60 -16.07
C LEU A 305 13.75 -17.82 -15.84
N PRO A 306 14.52 -17.50 -16.91
CA PRO A 306 14.34 -18.02 -18.26
C PRO A 306 14.64 -19.53 -18.33
N GLU A 307 14.09 -20.20 -19.33
CA GLU A 307 14.24 -21.66 -19.49
C GLU A 307 15.61 -22.06 -20.03
N THR A 308 16.36 -21.13 -20.60
CA THR A 308 17.67 -21.37 -21.18
C THR A 308 18.79 -21.05 -20.21
N SER A 309 19.93 -21.76 -20.31
CA SER A 309 21.07 -21.70 -19.38
C SER A 309 21.85 -20.38 -19.37
N ARG A 310 21.50 -19.40 -20.20
CA ARG A 310 22.02 -18.03 -20.15
C ARG A 310 20.87 -17.12 -19.79
N GLY A 311 20.60 -16.98 -18.49
CA GLY A 311 19.68 -16.00 -17.98
C GLY A 311 20.13 -14.61 -18.38
N TYR A 312 19.45 -14.01 -19.35
CA TYR A 312 19.52 -12.57 -19.51
C TYR A 312 19.08 -11.93 -18.20
N ASN A 313 19.74 -10.86 -17.82
CA ASN A 313 19.51 -10.16 -16.58
C ASN A 313 18.04 -9.73 -16.48
N ILE A 314 17.23 -10.48 -15.72
CA ILE A 314 15.90 -10.04 -15.32
C ILE A 314 16.08 -8.89 -14.35
N ASP A 315 15.57 -7.71 -14.68
CA ASP A 315 15.59 -6.54 -13.81
C ASP A 315 14.53 -6.63 -12.70
N ASN A 316 13.36 -7.09 -13.08
CA ASN A 316 12.22 -7.13 -12.18
C ASN A 316 11.12 -8.07 -12.72
N PHE A 317 10.18 -8.45 -11.85
CA PHE A 317 8.98 -9.16 -12.26
C PHE A 317 7.75 -8.64 -11.50
N ALA A 318 6.57 -8.86 -12.07
CA ALA A 318 5.29 -8.64 -11.39
C ALA A 318 4.28 -9.69 -11.84
N LEU A 319 3.52 -10.22 -10.87
CA LEU A 319 2.42 -11.16 -11.08
C LEU A 319 1.10 -10.42 -10.89
N SER A 320 0.14 -10.61 -11.81
CA SER A 320 -1.22 -10.12 -11.61
C SER A 320 -1.86 -10.74 -10.37
N GLY A 321 -2.74 -9.99 -9.72
CA GLY A 321 -3.37 -10.48 -8.50
C GLY A 321 -4.15 -11.78 -8.68
N ASP A 322 -4.74 -12.00 -9.86
CA ASP A 322 -5.44 -13.23 -10.22
C ASP A 322 -4.51 -14.41 -10.63
N GLY A 323 -3.19 -14.18 -10.62
CA GLY A 323 -2.18 -15.19 -10.95
C GLY A 323 -2.06 -15.54 -12.42
N LYS A 324 -2.78 -14.86 -13.32
CA LYS A 324 -2.86 -15.28 -14.74
C LYS A 324 -1.80 -14.64 -15.63
N VAL A 325 -1.28 -13.48 -15.27
CA VAL A 325 -0.30 -12.75 -16.07
C VAL A 325 0.94 -12.48 -15.24
N LEU A 326 2.07 -12.95 -15.74
CA LEU A 326 3.39 -12.67 -15.21
C LEU A 326 4.14 -11.79 -16.21
N VAL A 327 4.73 -10.72 -15.74
CA VAL A 327 5.60 -9.86 -16.54
C VAL A 327 7.01 -9.87 -15.99
N LEU A 328 7.99 -9.96 -16.89
CA LEU A 328 9.42 -9.89 -16.61
C LEU A 328 10.00 -8.70 -17.36
N SER A 329 10.68 -7.79 -16.68
CA SER A 329 11.47 -6.74 -17.34
C SER A 329 12.94 -7.15 -17.43
N TYR A 330 13.57 -6.81 -18.55
CA TYR A 330 14.95 -7.15 -18.85
C TYR A 330 15.82 -5.91 -19.09
N TYR A 331 17.12 -6.04 -18.91
CA TYR A 331 18.12 -4.98 -19.17
C TYR A 331 18.15 -4.46 -20.62
N ASP A 332 17.66 -5.25 -21.56
CA ASP A 332 17.59 -4.90 -22.99
C ASP A 332 16.35 -4.07 -23.36
N ASN A 333 15.65 -3.50 -22.38
CA ASN A 333 14.40 -2.75 -22.52
C ASN A 333 13.18 -3.55 -22.92
N THR A 334 13.27 -4.84 -22.97
CA THR A 334 12.10 -5.68 -23.23
C THR A 334 11.33 -6.00 -21.97
N ILE A 335 10.04 -6.23 -22.13
CA ILE A 335 9.13 -6.76 -21.11
C ILE A 335 8.50 -8.01 -21.70
N ALA A 336 8.79 -9.17 -21.15
CA ALA A 336 8.16 -10.41 -21.53
C ALA A 336 6.86 -10.61 -20.75
N VAL A 337 5.78 -10.89 -21.46
CA VAL A 337 4.48 -11.22 -20.89
C VAL A 337 4.25 -12.72 -21.00
N HIS A 338 4.09 -13.36 -19.86
CA HIS A 338 3.81 -14.78 -19.74
C HIS A 338 2.40 -15.01 -19.20
N THR A 339 1.73 -16.06 -19.65
CA THR A 339 0.34 -16.34 -19.25
C THR A 339 0.17 -17.74 -18.65
N ALA A 340 -0.57 -17.80 -17.55
CA ALA A 340 -0.98 -19.07 -16.94
C ALA A 340 -1.89 -19.88 -17.90
N PRO A 341 -1.99 -21.22 -17.75
CA PRO A 341 -1.38 -22.02 -16.67
C PRO A 341 0.08 -22.40 -16.91
N SER A 342 0.57 -22.37 -18.13
CA SER A 342 1.93 -22.83 -18.47
C SER A 342 3.01 -21.78 -18.22
N PHE A 343 2.63 -20.53 -18.06
CA PHE A 343 3.54 -19.37 -18.06
C PHE A 343 4.46 -19.39 -19.30
N ALA A 344 3.87 -19.69 -20.46
CA ALA A 344 4.53 -19.51 -21.74
C ALA A 344 4.60 -18.04 -22.10
N LEU A 345 5.66 -17.64 -22.82
CA LEU A 345 5.77 -16.30 -23.40
C LEU A 345 4.65 -16.08 -24.42
N THR A 346 3.86 -15.03 -24.23
CA THR A 346 2.74 -14.70 -25.13
C THR A 346 2.96 -13.42 -25.91
N GLN A 347 3.73 -12.48 -25.37
CA GLN A 347 4.07 -11.25 -26.06
C GLN A 347 5.33 -10.63 -25.47
N THR A 348 6.13 -9.96 -26.32
CA THR A 348 7.23 -9.10 -25.90
C THR A 348 6.86 -7.66 -26.17
N LEU A 349 7.02 -6.80 -25.17
CA LEU A 349 6.78 -5.36 -25.23
C LEU A 349 8.14 -4.65 -25.17
N THR A 350 8.22 -3.46 -25.75
CA THR A 350 9.45 -2.66 -25.74
C THR A 350 9.19 -1.33 -25.05
N ARG A 351 10.06 -0.94 -24.14
CA ARG A 351 10.07 0.41 -23.54
C ARG A 351 10.65 1.41 -24.55
N ILE A 352 10.19 2.65 -24.49
CA ILE A 352 10.53 3.69 -25.48
C ILE A 352 12.01 4.10 -25.41
N THR A 353 12.65 3.95 -24.26
CA THR A 353 14.04 4.38 -24.03
C THR A 353 14.90 3.30 -23.41
N ALA A 354 16.18 3.26 -23.79
CA ALA A 354 17.16 2.35 -23.23
C ALA A 354 17.39 2.66 -21.75
N ILE A 355 17.06 1.71 -20.88
CA ILE A 355 17.32 1.79 -19.44
C ILE A 355 18.29 0.68 -19.07
N ARG A 356 19.33 1.01 -18.32
CA ARG A 356 20.22 -0.02 -17.81
C ARG A 356 19.59 -0.88 -16.71
N ARG A 357 18.59 -0.35 -15.97
CA ARG A 357 17.83 -1.08 -14.94
C ARG A 357 16.46 -0.44 -14.79
N ALA A 358 15.37 -1.20 -14.96
CA ALA A 358 14.04 -0.78 -14.56
C ALA A 358 13.74 -1.33 -13.17
N THR A 359 13.77 -0.46 -12.19
CA THR A 359 13.52 -0.86 -10.81
C THR A 359 12.03 -0.93 -10.50
N GLY A 360 11.22 -0.05 -11.11
CA GLY A 360 9.77 -0.01 -10.94
C GLY A 360 9.02 -0.81 -12.01
N LEU A 361 8.25 -1.78 -11.55
CA LEU A 361 7.34 -2.58 -12.36
C LEU A 361 6.12 -2.94 -11.54
N GLY A 362 4.93 -2.65 -12.05
CA GLY A 362 3.65 -2.97 -11.44
C GLY A 362 2.67 -3.54 -12.47
N ILE A 363 1.75 -4.36 -12.01
CA ILE A 363 0.63 -4.88 -12.78
C ILE A 363 -0.62 -4.85 -11.91
N ASN A 364 -1.79 -4.61 -12.50
CA ASN A 364 -3.04 -4.62 -11.75
C ASN A 364 -3.58 -6.05 -11.50
N PHE A 365 -4.71 -6.14 -10.79
CA PHE A 365 -5.22 -7.42 -10.30
C PHE A 365 -5.59 -8.41 -11.41
N ASP A 366 -6.26 -7.97 -12.47
CA ASP A 366 -6.68 -8.83 -13.61
C ASP A 366 -5.64 -8.93 -14.72
N GLY A 367 -4.47 -8.34 -14.52
CA GLY A 367 -3.40 -8.34 -15.50
C GLY A 367 -3.76 -7.59 -16.79
N SER A 368 -4.53 -6.52 -16.73
CA SER A 368 -4.91 -5.71 -17.89
C SER A 368 -4.10 -4.42 -18.05
N VAL A 369 -3.38 -3.99 -17.03
CA VAL A 369 -2.55 -2.78 -17.01
C VAL A 369 -1.19 -3.09 -16.41
N ILE A 370 -0.13 -2.81 -17.17
CA ILE A 370 1.26 -2.86 -16.71
C ILE A 370 1.76 -1.41 -16.61
N ALA A 371 2.50 -1.08 -15.56
CA ALA A 371 3.21 0.18 -15.41
C ALA A 371 4.69 -0.05 -15.13
N THR A 372 5.56 0.70 -15.78
CA THR A 372 7.01 0.62 -15.61
C THR A 372 7.63 2.00 -15.77
N GLU A 373 8.79 2.19 -15.20
CA GLU A 373 9.58 3.38 -15.47
C GLU A 373 10.20 3.34 -16.86
N THR A 374 10.43 4.54 -17.43
CA THR A 374 11.27 4.75 -18.61
C THR A 374 12.23 5.89 -18.31
N SER A 375 13.46 5.59 -17.96
CA SER A 375 14.50 6.60 -17.73
C SER A 375 15.57 6.52 -18.81
N PRO A 376 15.94 7.62 -19.47
CA PRO A 376 17.13 7.64 -20.31
C PRO A 376 18.37 7.62 -19.42
N HIS A 377 18.93 6.45 -19.17
CA HIS A 377 20.14 6.31 -18.33
C HIS A 377 21.41 6.88 -19.01
N ASP A 378 21.37 7.15 -20.30
CA ASP A 378 22.50 7.63 -21.11
C ASP A 378 22.27 9.06 -21.66
N ALA A 379 21.55 9.92 -20.91
CA ALA A 379 21.47 11.31 -21.33
C ALA A 379 22.87 11.98 -21.29
N PRO A 380 23.23 12.79 -22.31
CA PRO A 380 24.50 13.50 -22.32
C PRO A 380 24.67 14.35 -21.06
N ALA A 381 25.94 14.52 -20.64
CA ALA A 381 26.26 15.38 -19.49
C ALA A 381 25.64 16.79 -19.71
N GLY A 382 24.78 17.21 -18.78
CA GLY A 382 24.06 18.49 -18.85
C GLY A 382 22.60 18.38 -19.36
N ALA A 383 22.11 17.20 -19.78
CA ALA A 383 20.71 17.01 -20.08
C ALA A 383 19.89 16.93 -18.78
N THR A 384 18.69 17.50 -18.80
CA THR A 384 17.73 17.33 -17.70
C THR A 384 17.15 15.92 -17.78
N TRP A 385 17.50 15.08 -16.83
CA TRP A 385 16.98 13.72 -16.73
C TRP A 385 15.48 13.78 -16.43
N GLN A 386 14.66 13.12 -17.23
CA GLN A 386 13.24 12.95 -16.95
C GLN A 386 12.93 11.46 -16.93
N THR A 387 12.78 10.90 -15.75
CA THR A 387 12.19 9.59 -15.61
C THR A 387 10.68 9.71 -15.87
N ASN A 388 10.21 9.00 -16.86
CA ASN A 388 8.79 8.91 -17.19
C ASN A 388 8.24 7.57 -16.74
N ILE A 389 6.94 7.50 -16.61
CA ILE A 389 6.20 6.25 -16.43
C ILE A 389 5.56 5.88 -17.77
N MET A 390 5.66 4.63 -18.14
CA MET A 390 4.99 4.05 -19.29
C MET A 390 3.99 3.02 -18.84
N ALA A 391 2.78 3.10 -19.37
CA ALA A 391 1.76 2.09 -19.14
C ALA A 391 1.48 1.31 -20.42
N PHE A 392 1.17 0.03 -20.26
CA PHE A 392 0.66 -0.83 -21.31
C PHE A 392 -0.72 -1.32 -20.91
N ARG A 393 -1.62 -1.36 -21.87
CA ARG A 393 -2.97 -1.87 -21.69
C ARG A 393 -3.23 -3.06 -22.59
N ARG A 394 -3.86 -4.08 -22.03
CA ARG A 394 -4.30 -5.23 -22.78
C ARG A 394 -5.62 -4.91 -23.52
N GLY A 395 -5.56 -4.92 -24.84
CA GLY A 395 -6.71 -4.80 -25.73
C GLY A 395 -7.13 -6.16 -26.30
N SER A 396 -8.07 -6.16 -27.25
CA SER A 396 -8.52 -7.38 -27.94
C SER A 396 -7.44 -8.04 -28.81
N SER A 397 -6.50 -7.24 -29.33
CA SER A 397 -5.41 -7.72 -30.21
C SER A 397 -4.06 -7.86 -29.49
N GLY A 398 -4.05 -7.79 -28.16
CA GLY A 398 -2.83 -7.84 -27.34
C GLY A 398 -2.55 -6.56 -26.59
N TRP A 399 -1.32 -6.39 -26.12
CA TRP A 399 -0.88 -5.26 -25.33
C TRP A 399 -0.51 -4.07 -26.20
N VAL A 400 -0.97 -2.89 -25.81
CA VAL A 400 -0.69 -1.61 -26.50
C VAL A 400 -0.10 -0.63 -25.50
N ALA A 401 0.96 0.05 -25.92
CA ALA A 401 1.58 1.12 -25.14
C ALA A 401 0.64 2.34 -25.07
N GLU A 402 0.47 2.92 -23.89
CA GLU A 402 -0.14 4.23 -23.70
C GLU A 402 0.95 5.32 -23.72
N PRO A 403 0.61 6.59 -24.00
CA PRO A 403 1.59 7.67 -23.99
C PRO A 403 2.31 7.73 -22.63
N ALA A 404 3.64 7.89 -22.67
CA ALA A 404 4.42 8.05 -21.45
C ALA A 404 4.02 9.34 -20.72
N PHE A 405 4.01 9.30 -19.40
CA PHE A 405 3.63 10.41 -18.55
C PHE A 405 4.62 10.66 -17.44
N THR A 406 4.65 11.89 -16.98
CA THR A 406 5.50 12.32 -15.87
C THR A 406 4.80 13.45 -15.11
N TYR A 407 5.19 13.68 -13.88
CA TYR A 407 4.67 14.81 -13.13
C TYR A 407 5.16 16.18 -13.60
N LEU A 408 6.27 16.22 -14.37
CA LEU A 408 6.86 17.47 -14.87
C LEU A 408 6.17 18.04 -16.10
N SER A 409 5.37 17.27 -16.81
CA SER A 409 4.77 17.70 -18.08
C SER A 409 3.90 18.96 -17.99
N LYS A 410 3.42 19.31 -16.79
CA LYS A 410 2.58 20.50 -16.56
C LYS A 410 3.25 21.61 -15.71
N GLN A 411 4.49 21.41 -15.24
CA GLN A 411 5.19 22.41 -14.43
C GLN A 411 6.68 22.58 -14.81
N PRO A 412 6.99 23.25 -15.91
CA PRO A 412 8.36 23.37 -16.43
C PRO A 412 9.31 24.21 -15.56
N LYS A 413 8.86 24.81 -14.46
CA LYS A 413 9.66 25.71 -13.62
C LYS A 413 10.32 25.05 -12.41
N LEU A 414 9.95 23.81 -12.08
CA LEU A 414 10.57 23.10 -10.96
C LEU A 414 11.78 22.32 -11.48
N LYS A 415 12.96 22.95 -11.41
CA LYS A 415 14.23 22.22 -11.50
C LYS A 415 14.38 21.35 -10.25
N VAL A 416 13.76 20.20 -10.27
CA VAL A 416 13.94 19.21 -9.24
C VAL A 416 15.13 18.38 -9.65
N GLY A 417 16.11 18.24 -8.77
CA GLY A 417 17.12 17.20 -8.92
C GLY A 417 16.38 15.87 -8.85
N PHE A 418 16.30 15.15 -9.96
CA PHE A 418 15.82 13.79 -9.97
C PHE A 418 16.73 12.96 -9.09
N SER A 419 16.15 12.22 -8.19
CA SER A 419 16.87 11.16 -7.53
C SER A 419 17.00 9.99 -8.49
N ASP A 420 18.09 9.27 -8.43
CA ASP A 420 18.27 8.01 -9.17
C ASP A 420 17.27 6.91 -8.71
N GLU A 421 16.39 7.22 -7.76
CA GLU A 421 15.41 6.29 -7.15
C GLU A 421 13.94 6.64 -7.49
N PHE A 422 13.67 7.63 -8.37
CA PHE A 422 12.28 7.88 -8.82
C PHE A 422 11.71 6.63 -9.49
N ALA A 423 10.49 6.28 -9.16
CA ALA A 423 9.80 5.08 -9.63
C ALA A 423 10.46 3.74 -9.21
N SER A 424 11.32 3.76 -8.19
CA SER A 424 11.86 2.52 -7.62
C SER A 424 10.76 1.59 -7.08
N SER A 425 9.60 2.13 -6.75
CA SER A 425 8.41 1.37 -6.38
C SER A 425 7.19 1.87 -7.15
N ILE A 426 6.49 0.95 -7.82
CA ILE A 426 5.26 1.21 -8.57
C ILE A 426 4.17 0.25 -8.08
N ALA A 427 2.97 0.77 -7.84
CA ALA A 427 1.77 -0.02 -7.59
C ALA A 427 0.65 0.43 -8.55
N VAL A 428 -0.09 -0.54 -9.08
CA VAL A 428 -1.27 -0.31 -9.91
C VAL A 428 -2.50 -0.73 -9.14
N SER A 429 -3.54 0.12 -9.11
CA SER A 429 -4.79 -0.21 -8.42
C SER A 429 -5.48 -1.44 -9.03
N LYS A 430 -6.31 -2.12 -8.26
CA LYS A 430 -7.00 -3.36 -8.69
C LYS A 430 -7.72 -3.19 -10.03
N ASP A 431 -8.39 -2.06 -10.23
CA ASP A 431 -9.14 -1.74 -11.45
C ASP A 431 -8.30 -1.09 -12.57
N GLY A 432 -7.00 -0.89 -12.33
CA GLY A 432 -6.08 -0.28 -13.31
C GLY A 432 -6.32 1.21 -13.57
N LYS A 433 -7.03 1.93 -12.68
CA LYS A 433 -7.31 3.36 -12.85
C LYS A 433 -6.31 4.28 -12.18
N PHE A 434 -5.57 3.78 -11.20
CA PHE A 434 -4.57 4.55 -10.47
C PHE A 434 -3.21 3.86 -10.51
N ILE A 435 -2.17 4.68 -10.59
CA ILE A 435 -0.77 4.25 -10.46
C ILE A 435 -0.14 5.09 -9.35
N ALA A 436 0.40 4.44 -8.33
CA ALA A 436 1.21 5.08 -7.31
C ALA A 436 2.69 4.85 -7.62
N VAL A 437 3.48 5.91 -7.55
CA VAL A 437 4.90 5.94 -7.88
C VAL A 437 5.67 6.51 -6.71
N GLY A 438 6.57 5.76 -6.14
CA GLY A 438 7.46 6.19 -5.07
C GLY A 438 8.70 6.92 -5.59
N ASP A 439 9.10 7.96 -4.87
CA ASP A 439 10.33 8.72 -5.06
C ASP A 439 10.97 8.99 -3.68
N PRO A 440 11.73 8.03 -3.13
CA PRO A 440 12.24 8.12 -1.75
C PRO A 440 13.30 9.20 -1.54
N LEU A 441 13.86 9.75 -2.60
CA LEU A 441 14.85 10.83 -2.52
C LEU A 441 14.27 12.21 -2.91
N ASN A 442 12.95 12.31 -3.01
CA ASN A 442 12.26 13.53 -3.38
C ASN A 442 12.50 14.69 -2.41
N ARG A 443 12.73 15.88 -2.97
CA ARG A 443 13.08 17.11 -2.24
C ARG A 443 11.97 18.17 -2.22
N TYR A 444 10.74 17.86 -2.59
CA TYR A 444 9.63 18.81 -2.47
C TYR A 444 9.37 19.19 -1.00
N VAL A 445 9.10 20.45 -0.77
CA VAL A 445 8.65 20.94 0.54
C VAL A 445 7.17 20.68 0.73
N GLY A 446 6.79 20.25 1.91
CA GLY A 446 5.41 20.03 2.32
C GLY A 446 5.25 18.82 3.20
N SER A 447 4.05 18.61 3.70
CA SER A 447 3.69 17.49 4.56
C SER A 447 2.28 17.00 4.25
N GLY A 448 2.03 15.71 4.51
CA GLY A 448 0.72 15.09 4.33
C GLY A 448 0.32 14.90 2.85
N ALA A 449 -0.97 14.68 2.61
CA ALA A 449 -1.53 14.53 1.26
C ALA A 449 -1.68 15.89 0.60
N LEU A 450 -0.72 16.26 -0.22
CA LEU A 450 -0.73 17.48 -1.02
C LEU A 450 -1.29 17.17 -2.41
N HIS A 451 -2.23 17.98 -2.87
CA HIS A 451 -2.83 17.79 -4.21
C HIS A 451 -2.23 18.72 -5.27
N THR A 452 -1.32 19.57 -4.86
CA THR A 452 -0.54 20.44 -5.76
C THR A 452 0.92 20.39 -5.37
N PRO A 453 1.85 20.27 -6.33
CA PRO A 453 3.27 20.36 -6.03
C PRO A 453 3.59 21.71 -5.40
N VAL A 454 4.25 21.70 -4.27
CA VAL A 454 4.79 22.90 -3.61
C VAL A 454 6.26 23.06 -3.99
N THR A 455 6.79 24.23 -3.80
CA THR A 455 8.15 24.62 -4.19
C THR A 455 9.22 23.58 -3.85
N SER A 456 10.30 23.52 -4.65
CA SER A 456 11.50 22.74 -4.34
C SER A 456 12.13 23.21 -3.03
N GLY A 457 12.63 22.26 -2.23
CA GLY A 457 13.37 22.52 -0.98
C GLY A 457 14.57 21.60 -0.87
N ASP A 458 15.35 21.77 0.18
CA ASP A 458 16.59 21.00 0.36
C ASP A 458 16.42 19.72 1.18
N VAL A 459 15.23 19.46 1.75
CA VAL A 459 14.98 18.28 2.60
C VAL A 459 14.60 17.08 1.77
N GLN A 460 15.48 16.10 1.70
CA GLN A 460 15.29 14.83 1.01
C GLN A 460 14.47 13.84 1.85
N SER A 461 13.16 14.08 1.96
CA SER A 461 12.26 13.27 2.78
C SER A 461 11.51 12.18 2.01
N GLY A 462 11.57 12.22 0.66
CA GLY A 462 10.79 11.32 -0.19
C GLY A 462 9.38 11.81 -0.49
N ALA A 463 8.72 11.16 -1.45
CA ALA A 463 7.35 11.46 -1.87
C ALA A 463 6.70 10.26 -2.56
N VAL A 464 5.37 10.30 -2.69
CA VAL A 464 4.58 9.41 -3.55
C VAL A 464 3.71 10.25 -4.48
N PHE A 465 3.72 9.90 -5.76
CA PHE A 465 2.88 10.48 -6.79
C PHE A 465 1.77 9.50 -7.14
N VAL A 466 0.52 9.97 -7.13
CA VAL A 466 -0.63 9.16 -7.54
C VAL A 466 -1.18 9.73 -8.83
N PHE A 467 -1.16 8.92 -9.87
CA PHE A 467 -1.71 9.25 -11.18
C PHE A 467 -3.06 8.57 -11.37
N GLU A 468 -3.99 9.29 -11.98
CA GLU A 468 -5.31 8.79 -12.36
C GLU A 468 -5.41 8.70 -13.88
N ARG A 469 -5.96 7.58 -14.36
CA ARG A 469 -6.19 7.38 -15.78
C ARG A 469 -7.38 8.21 -16.27
N LYS A 470 -7.14 8.95 -17.34
CA LYS A 470 -8.17 9.66 -18.14
C LYS A 470 -8.37 8.92 -19.48
N PRO A 471 -9.35 9.27 -20.29
CA PRO A 471 -9.63 8.56 -21.54
C PRO A 471 -8.42 8.41 -22.47
N THR A 472 -7.53 9.39 -22.52
CA THR A 472 -6.37 9.44 -23.43
C THR A 472 -5.04 9.71 -22.75
N SER A 473 -5.00 9.85 -21.43
CA SER A 473 -3.79 10.24 -20.68
C SER A 473 -3.81 9.72 -19.24
N TRP A 474 -2.67 9.86 -18.58
CA TRP A 474 -2.55 9.76 -17.14
C TRP A 474 -2.30 11.14 -16.56
N GLU A 475 -3.00 11.51 -15.51
CA GLU A 475 -2.89 12.81 -14.88
C GLU A 475 -2.50 12.66 -13.40
N LEU A 476 -1.59 13.54 -12.95
CA LEU A 476 -1.24 13.61 -11.53
C LEU A 476 -2.46 14.00 -10.70
N ARG A 477 -2.83 13.16 -9.77
CA ARG A 477 -3.98 13.35 -8.89
C ARG A 477 -3.59 13.87 -7.52
N SER A 478 -2.49 13.35 -6.96
CA SER A 478 -1.96 13.82 -5.70
C SER A 478 -0.46 13.57 -5.57
N LEU A 479 0.19 14.45 -4.86
CA LEU A 479 1.54 14.33 -4.31
C LEU A 479 1.42 14.13 -2.81
N ILE A 480 2.04 13.09 -2.27
CA ILE A 480 1.95 12.73 -0.86
C ILE A 480 3.35 12.81 -0.25
N LYS A 481 3.44 13.45 0.90
CA LYS A 481 4.65 13.59 1.72
C LYS A 481 4.40 13.01 3.10
N PRO A 482 5.44 12.64 3.87
CA PRO A 482 5.24 12.27 5.27
C PRO A 482 4.69 13.47 6.06
N ASN A 483 3.88 13.22 7.09
CA ASN A 483 3.34 14.30 7.93
C ASN A 483 4.45 15.07 8.65
N VAL A 484 5.50 14.36 9.07
CA VAL A 484 6.72 14.96 9.61
C VAL A 484 7.85 14.64 8.62
N ALA A 485 8.30 15.67 7.90
CA ALA A 485 9.32 15.55 6.86
C ALA A 485 10.69 15.97 7.40
N TYR A 486 11.66 15.06 7.34
CA TYR A 486 13.07 15.36 7.64
C TYR A 486 13.97 14.61 6.66
N GLU A 487 15.24 15.01 6.60
CA GLU A 487 16.22 14.42 5.68
C GLU A 487 16.43 12.94 5.96
N GLY A 488 16.43 12.13 4.90
CA GLY A 488 16.69 10.70 5.00
C GLY A 488 15.46 9.85 5.33
N THR A 489 14.26 10.41 5.52
CA THR A 489 13.03 9.62 5.81
C THR A 489 12.75 8.53 4.78
N ARG A 490 13.12 8.75 3.48
CA ARG A 490 12.90 7.81 2.37
C ARG A 490 11.44 7.38 2.21
N PHE A 491 10.52 8.31 2.40
CA PHE A 491 9.10 8.08 2.19
C PHE A 491 8.81 7.78 0.71
N GLY A 492 8.06 6.71 0.44
CA GLY A 492 7.85 6.21 -0.92
C GLY A 492 8.84 5.14 -1.35
N ALA A 493 9.74 4.67 -0.47
CA ALA A 493 10.63 3.55 -0.76
C ALA A 493 9.86 2.31 -1.22
N GLN A 494 8.66 2.09 -0.68
CA GLN A 494 7.72 1.06 -1.14
C GLN A 494 6.30 1.62 -1.14
N VAL A 495 5.50 1.21 -2.15
CA VAL A 495 4.08 1.54 -2.24
C VAL A 495 3.24 0.30 -2.55
N ALA A 496 2.06 0.20 -1.98
CA ALA A 496 1.09 -0.85 -2.28
C ALA A 496 -0.34 -0.35 -2.16
N PHE A 497 -1.21 -0.71 -3.10
CA PHE A 497 -2.65 -0.48 -3.00
C PHE A 497 -3.36 -1.66 -2.33
N GLY A 498 -4.42 -1.35 -1.56
CA GLY A 498 -5.41 -2.28 -1.06
C GLY A 498 -6.82 -1.71 -1.22
N ASP A 499 -7.84 -2.57 -1.06
CA ASP A 499 -9.25 -2.19 -1.21
C ASP A 499 -9.49 -1.35 -2.50
N ASN A 500 -9.01 -1.85 -3.61
CA ASN A 500 -9.07 -1.19 -4.92
C ASN A 500 -8.49 0.20 -4.87
N GLN A 501 -7.67 0.80 -4.52
CA GLN A 501 -7.11 2.16 -4.34
C GLN A 501 -7.58 2.91 -3.08
N ARG A 502 -8.51 2.39 -2.29
CA ARG A 502 -8.98 3.09 -1.08
C ARG A 502 -7.93 3.12 0.02
N ILE A 503 -7.00 2.17 0.01
CA ILE A 503 -5.86 2.13 0.91
C ILE A 503 -4.60 2.24 0.08
N LEU A 504 -3.72 3.17 0.46
CA LEU A 504 -2.37 3.28 -0.05
C LEU A 504 -1.40 3.12 1.13
N ALA A 505 -0.64 2.03 1.11
CA ALA A 505 0.44 1.80 2.06
C ALA A 505 1.74 2.37 1.48
N VAL A 506 2.46 3.14 2.29
CA VAL A 506 3.71 3.81 1.91
C VAL A 506 4.79 3.54 2.93
N GLY A 507 5.86 2.90 2.52
CA GLY A 507 7.04 2.65 3.34
C GLY A 507 7.95 3.88 3.40
N ALA A 508 8.47 4.17 4.58
CA ALA A 508 9.46 5.19 4.87
C ALA A 508 10.65 4.55 5.62
N THR A 509 11.55 3.94 4.85
CA THR A 509 12.59 3.05 5.41
C THR A 509 13.64 3.76 6.24
N GLY A 510 13.83 5.05 6.03
CA GLY A 510 14.75 5.89 6.81
C GLY A 510 14.06 6.69 7.94
N ASP A 511 12.79 6.39 8.24
CA ASP A 511 12.11 7.04 9.37
C ASP A 511 12.85 6.78 10.68
N ALA A 512 13.12 7.85 11.43
CA ALA A 512 13.96 7.81 12.63
C ALA A 512 13.16 7.88 13.94
N SER A 513 11.83 7.82 13.90
CA SER A 513 11.02 7.90 15.12
C SER A 513 11.20 6.66 16.00
N ALA A 514 11.36 6.87 17.30
CA ALA A 514 11.35 5.82 18.31
C ALA A 514 9.94 5.41 18.74
N ALA A 515 8.90 5.92 18.10
CA ALA A 515 7.53 5.50 18.31
C ALA A 515 7.35 3.99 18.13
N ARG A 516 6.31 3.45 18.71
CA ARG A 516 5.97 2.02 18.63
C ARG A 516 4.49 1.86 18.29
N ASP A 517 4.17 0.71 17.70
CA ASP A 517 2.80 0.33 17.36
C ASP A 517 2.12 1.30 16.38
N ILE A 518 0.91 1.70 16.67
CA ILE A 518 0.04 2.50 15.82
C ILE A 518 -0.04 3.92 16.37
N ASP A 519 0.08 4.92 15.49
CA ASP A 519 -0.10 6.35 15.76
C ASP A 519 0.75 6.93 16.91
N GLY A 520 1.98 6.41 17.07
CA GLY A 520 2.94 6.95 18.04
C GLY A 520 3.51 8.31 17.64
N ASN A 521 4.35 8.90 18.50
CA ASN A 521 4.96 10.20 18.30
C ASN A 521 5.93 10.20 17.10
N GLN A 522 5.55 10.82 16.01
CA GLN A 522 6.33 10.89 14.76
C GLN A 522 7.49 11.89 14.83
N ALA A 523 7.44 12.83 15.77
CA ALA A 523 8.46 13.87 15.92
C ALA A 523 9.71 13.43 16.71
N ASP A 524 9.67 12.24 17.33
CA ASP A 524 10.80 11.65 18.02
C ASP A 524 11.74 11.02 16.97
N THR A 525 12.95 11.57 16.82
CA THR A 525 13.94 11.11 15.82
C THR A 525 15.13 10.39 16.46
N THR A 526 14.94 9.75 17.61
CA THR A 526 16.02 9.13 18.38
C THR A 526 16.36 7.69 17.93
N ALA A 527 15.65 7.13 16.95
CA ALA A 527 15.88 5.79 16.40
C ALA A 527 16.15 5.83 14.88
N PRO A 528 17.33 6.30 14.42
CA PRO A 528 17.67 6.39 13.00
C PRO A 528 17.44 5.07 12.26
N ASP A 529 16.92 5.15 11.02
CA ASP A 529 16.67 4.02 10.12
C ASP A 529 15.78 2.91 10.72
N SER A 530 14.99 3.22 11.76
CA SER A 530 14.04 2.26 12.31
C SER A 530 12.88 1.96 11.36
N GLY A 531 12.63 2.86 10.41
CA GLY A 531 11.59 2.77 9.39
C GLY A 531 10.16 2.92 9.92
N ALA A 532 9.25 3.24 9.03
CA ALA A 532 7.82 3.37 9.31
C ALA A 532 6.98 2.94 8.13
N LEU A 533 5.71 2.69 8.39
CA LEU A 533 4.69 2.49 7.37
C LEU A 533 3.55 3.47 7.57
N TRP A 534 3.14 4.11 6.48
CA TRP A 534 2.00 5.02 6.44
C TRP A 534 0.83 4.37 5.70
N LEU A 535 -0.40 4.59 6.18
CA LEU A 535 -1.65 4.19 5.51
C LEU A 535 -2.49 5.42 5.20
N TYR A 536 -2.70 5.65 3.92
CA TYR A 536 -3.54 6.74 3.40
C TYR A 536 -4.87 6.22 2.92
#